data_4eaaad45846da74d0928d1996c758696
#
_entry.id   4eaaad45846da74d0928d1996c758696
#
_cell.length_a   1.000
_cell.length_b   1.000
_cell.length_c   1.000
_cell.angle_alpha   90.00
_cell.angle_beta   90.00
_cell.angle_gamma   90.00
#
_symmetry.space_group_name_H-M   'P 1'
#
loop_
_entity.id
_entity.type
_entity.pdbx_description
1 polymer ?
#
loop_
_entity_poly.entity_id
_entity_poly.type
_entity_poly.pdbx_seq_one_letter_code
_entity_poly.pdbx_strand_id
1 'polypeptide(L)'
;YEISACLVGSEMCIRDSAQARGADILAEVVGYGATSDAFHITSPCEDGEGAARAMVFAMDEAGITPDKVDYINAHGTSTHANDLFETKAIKKALGEHAYDVKISSTKSMIGHGLGAAGAIEFITCVKSIEEDYIHPTVGLKVPDEECDLDIVPNKGRNVQVNYAMSNSLGFGGHNATILLKKIK
;
A
#
# COMPACT_ATOMS: atom_id res chain seq x y z
N TYR A 1 -13.57 -23.13 19.17
CA TYR A 1 -12.68 -24.24 18.92
C TYR A 1 -11.28 -23.87 19.33
N GLU A 2 -10.48 -24.86 19.74
CA GLU A 2 -9.08 -24.65 20.20
C GLU A 2 -8.21 -23.92 19.20
N ILE A 3 -8.40 -24.11 17.90
CA ILE A 3 -7.68 -23.41 16.84
C ILE A 3 -7.94 -21.89 16.85
N SER A 4 -9.18 -21.47 17.07
CA SER A 4 -9.52 -20.05 17.15
C SER A 4 -8.88 -19.38 18.37
N ALA A 5 -8.87 -20.06 19.50
CA ALA A 5 -8.23 -19.56 20.72
C ALA A 5 -6.69 -19.47 20.55
N CYS A 6 -6.08 -20.46 19.87
CA CYS A 6 -4.66 -20.45 19.56
C CYS A 6 -4.30 -19.34 18.55
N LEU A 7 -5.13 -19.12 17.53
CA LEU A 7 -4.92 -18.06 16.56
C LEU A 7 -5.00 -16.67 17.20
N VAL A 8 -6.04 -16.40 17.96
CA VAL A 8 -6.20 -15.12 18.67
C VAL A 8 -5.05 -14.88 19.64
N GLY A 9 -4.65 -15.87 20.42
CA GLY A 9 -3.49 -15.74 21.30
C GLY A 9 -2.18 -15.57 20.55
N SER A 10 -2.02 -16.21 19.39
CA SER A 10 -0.83 -16.07 18.54
C SER A 10 -0.76 -14.69 17.91
N GLU A 11 -1.86 -14.17 17.39
CA GLU A 11 -1.91 -12.85 16.75
C GLU A 11 -1.54 -11.73 17.72
N MET A 12 -2.06 -11.76 18.93
CA MET A 12 -1.76 -10.75 19.96
C MET A 12 -0.30 -10.77 20.44
N CYS A 13 0.40 -11.88 20.28
CA CYS A 13 1.76 -12.07 20.81
C CYS A 13 2.82 -12.33 19.74
N ILE A 14 2.50 -12.19 18.43
CA ILE A 14 3.44 -12.50 17.34
C ILE A 14 4.74 -11.73 17.48
N ARG A 15 4.69 -10.40 17.66
CA ARG A 15 5.88 -9.57 17.85
C ARG A 15 6.66 -9.94 19.09
N ASP A 16 5.99 -10.04 20.23
CA ASP A 16 6.63 -10.32 21.50
C ASP A 16 7.26 -11.73 21.51
N SER A 17 6.58 -12.71 20.91
CA SER A 17 7.12 -14.06 20.69
C SER A 17 8.34 -14.05 19.78
N ALA A 18 8.32 -13.30 18.69
CA ALA A 18 9.45 -13.16 17.78
C ALA A 18 10.65 -12.52 18.49
N GLN A 19 10.44 -11.46 19.25
CA GLN A 19 11.47 -10.80 20.05
C GLN A 19 12.06 -11.75 21.10
N ALA A 20 11.21 -12.48 21.84
CA ALA A 20 11.65 -13.43 22.85
C ALA A 20 12.50 -14.59 22.30
N ARG A 21 12.25 -14.97 21.03
CA ARG A 21 13.04 -16.00 20.32
C ARG A 21 14.30 -15.45 19.66
N GLY A 22 14.52 -14.14 19.68
CA GLY A 22 15.61 -13.50 18.94
C GLY A 22 15.45 -13.63 17.41
N ALA A 23 14.20 -13.71 16.91
CA ALA A 23 13.95 -13.78 15.48
C ALA A 23 14.18 -12.41 14.82
N ASP A 24 14.69 -12.43 13.59
CA ASP A 24 14.80 -11.23 12.77
C ASP A 24 13.40 -10.78 12.35
N ILE A 25 12.99 -9.60 12.80
CA ILE A 25 11.72 -8.99 12.46
C ILE A 25 11.96 -7.97 11.37
N LEU A 26 11.43 -8.23 10.17
CA LEU A 26 11.70 -7.41 8.98
C LEU A 26 10.87 -6.14 8.95
N ALA A 27 9.61 -6.21 9.38
CA ALA A 27 8.69 -5.08 9.47
C ALA A 27 7.55 -5.41 10.44
N GLU A 28 6.80 -4.39 10.84
CA GLU A 28 5.59 -4.51 11.66
C GLU A 28 4.38 -4.07 10.84
N VAL A 29 3.30 -4.86 10.83
CA VAL A 29 2.00 -4.44 10.31
C VAL A 29 1.35 -3.58 11.38
N VAL A 30 1.15 -2.30 11.10
CA VAL A 30 0.68 -1.32 12.08
C VAL A 30 -0.70 -0.77 11.76
N GLY A 31 -1.20 -0.98 10.55
CA GLY A 31 -2.52 -0.48 10.18
C GLY A 31 -3.13 -1.25 9.02
N TYR A 32 -4.44 -1.32 9.03
CA TYR A 32 -5.27 -1.92 8.01
C TYR A 32 -6.53 -1.08 7.78
N GLY A 33 -6.91 -0.90 6.52
CA GLY A 33 -8.17 -0.26 6.16
C GLY A 33 -8.87 -1.04 5.07
N ALA A 34 -10.17 -1.24 5.22
CA ALA A 34 -11.01 -1.88 4.22
C ALA A 34 -12.31 -1.09 4.04
N THR A 35 -12.69 -0.88 2.78
CA THR A 35 -13.90 -0.17 2.39
C THR A 35 -14.54 -0.79 1.16
N SER A 36 -15.75 -0.35 0.82
CA SER A 36 -16.40 -0.68 -0.43
C SER A 36 -16.97 0.57 -1.07
N ASP A 37 -16.81 0.68 -2.39
CA ASP A 37 -17.33 1.81 -3.16
C ASP A 37 -18.86 1.75 -3.31
N ALA A 38 -19.43 0.55 -3.39
CA ALA A 38 -20.84 0.31 -3.70
C ALA A 38 -21.30 1.07 -4.97
N PHE A 39 -20.40 1.19 -5.96
CA PHE A 39 -20.59 2.01 -7.15
C PHE A 39 -20.86 1.16 -8.42
N HIS A 40 -19.91 0.31 -8.79
CA HIS A 40 -19.98 -0.49 -10.02
C HIS A 40 -19.29 -1.85 -9.83
N ILE A 41 -19.68 -2.86 -10.62
CA ILE A 41 -19.14 -4.23 -10.47
C ILE A 41 -17.68 -4.37 -10.87
N THR A 42 -17.15 -3.52 -11.74
CA THR A 42 -15.76 -3.60 -12.22
C THR A 42 -15.02 -2.27 -12.25
N SER A 43 -15.71 -1.13 -12.22
CA SER A 43 -15.08 0.20 -12.23
C SER A 43 -14.93 0.73 -10.82
N PRO A 44 -13.77 1.28 -10.44
CA PRO A 44 -13.64 2.02 -9.20
C PRO A 44 -14.48 3.29 -9.23
N CYS A 45 -14.79 3.83 -8.05
CA CYS A 45 -15.52 5.09 -7.93
C CYS A 45 -14.65 6.24 -8.46
N GLU A 46 -15.25 7.09 -9.32
CA GLU A 46 -14.53 8.14 -10.06
C GLU A 46 -13.88 9.19 -9.17
N ASP A 47 -14.39 9.38 -7.98
CA ASP A 47 -13.85 10.33 -7.01
C ASP A 47 -12.78 9.74 -6.09
N GLY A 48 -12.53 8.43 -6.14
CA GLY A 48 -11.55 7.71 -5.33
C GLY A 48 -11.86 7.68 -3.82
N GLU A 49 -13.08 8.01 -3.41
CA GLU A 49 -13.43 8.17 -1.99
C GLU A 49 -13.25 6.88 -1.18
N GLY A 50 -13.69 5.73 -1.73
CA GLY A 50 -13.55 4.44 -1.06
C GLY A 50 -12.09 4.09 -0.78
N ALA A 51 -11.23 4.19 -1.78
CA ALA A 51 -9.80 3.94 -1.66
C ALA A 51 -9.12 4.94 -0.70
N ALA A 52 -9.50 6.23 -0.75
CA ALA A 52 -8.98 7.23 0.17
C ALA A 52 -9.32 6.90 1.62
N ARG A 53 -10.55 6.50 1.91
CA ARG A 53 -10.96 6.09 3.26
C ARG A 53 -10.21 4.85 3.76
N ALA A 54 -9.93 3.88 2.88
CA ALA A 54 -9.14 2.71 3.26
C ALA A 54 -7.73 3.12 3.71
N MET A 55 -7.09 4.05 3.00
CA MET A 55 -5.78 4.61 3.38
C MET A 55 -5.85 5.37 4.71
N VAL A 56 -6.89 6.22 4.90
CA VAL A 56 -7.09 6.96 6.16
C VAL A 56 -7.28 6.00 7.33
N PHE A 57 -8.12 4.96 7.19
CA PHE A 57 -8.33 3.98 8.25
C PHE A 57 -7.05 3.24 8.65
N ALA A 58 -6.19 2.90 7.66
CA ALA A 58 -4.91 2.29 7.96
C ALA A 58 -3.97 3.23 8.72
N MET A 59 -3.96 4.53 8.40
CA MET A 59 -3.18 5.54 9.13
C MET A 59 -3.74 5.79 10.53
N ASP A 60 -5.05 5.87 10.67
CA ASP A 60 -5.72 6.06 11.96
C ASP A 60 -5.44 4.89 12.91
N GLU A 61 -5.52 3.64 12.43
CA GLU A 61 -5.19 2.45 13.22
C GLU A 61 -3.72 2.46 13.66
N ALA A 62 -2.83 2.90 12.79
CA ALA A 62 -1.41 3.05 13.10
C ALA A 62 -1.09 4.25 14.02
N GLY A 63 -2.03 5.15 14.21
CA GLY A 63 -1.85 6.39 14.98
C GLY A 63 -0.85 7.36 14.35
N ILE A 64 -0.79 7.43 13.03
CA ILE A 64 0.13 8.31 12.30
C ILE A 64 -0.61 9.34 11.45
N THR A 65 0.08 10.43 11.15
CA THR A 65 -0.37 11.46 10.20
C THR A 65 0.15 11.17 8.80
N PRO A 66 -0.48 11.71 7.73
CA PRO A 66 -0.09 11.48 6.34
C PRO A 66 1.39 11.73 6.03
N ASP A 67 2.01 12.71 6.67
CA ASP A 67 3.43 13.10 6.50
C ASP A 67 4.45 12.02 6.93
N LYS A 68 3.99 10.93 7.53
CA LYS A 68 4.84 9.81 7.93
C LYS A 68 4.93 8.72 6.87
N VAL A 69 4.05 8.72 5.88
CA VAL A 69 4.05 7.71 4.82
C VAL A 69 5.15 8.03 3.80
N ASP A 70 6.18 7.20 3.73
CA ASP A 70 7.33 7.42 2.84
C ASP A 70 7.10 6.79 1.46
N TYR A 71 6.36 5.68 1.40
CA TYR A 71 6.17 4.90 0.19
C TYR A 71 4.77 4.31 0.07
N ILE A 72 4.22 4.34 -1.14
CA ILE A 72 2.99 3.64 -1.51
C ILE A 72 3.27 2.66 -2.65
N ASN A 73 3.03 1.37 -2.41
CA ASN A 73 2.87 0.39 -3.47
C ASN A 73 1.42 0.46 -3.95
N ALA A 74 1.23 1.08 -5.09
CA ALA A 74 -0.08 1.32 -5.65
C ALA A 74 -0.69 0.06 -6.26
N HIS A 75 -2.02 -0.03 -6.29
CA HIS A 75 -2.71 -1.04 -7.09
C HIS A 75 -2.29 -0.93 -8.56
N GLY A 76 -2.26 0.26 -9.13
CA GLY A 76 -1.55 0.64 -10.35
C GLY A 76 -1.61 -0.37 -11.49
N THR A 77 -2.81 -0.66 -12.00
CA THR A 77 -3.04 -1.66 -13.05
C THR A 77 -2.71 -1.17 -14.46
N SER A 78 -2.34 0.09 -14.63
CA SER A 78 -2.15 0.73 -15.94
C SER A 78 -3.42 0.82 -16.79
N THR A 79 -4.58 0.77 -16.17
CA THR A 79 -5.83 1.16 -16.81
C THR A 79 -6.10 2.64 -16.52
N HIS A 80 -6.58 3.40 -17.51
CA HIS A 80 -6.84 4.83 -17.35
C HIS A 80 -7.71 5.14 -16.13
N ALA A 81 -8.82 4.41 -15.96
CA ALA A 81 -9.71 4.62 -14.83
C ALA A 81 -9.05 4.36 -13.48
N ASN A 82 -8.32 3.24 -13.34
CA ASN A 82 -7.65 2.92 -12.08
C ASN A 82 -6.60 3.97 -11.72
N ASP A 83 -5.70 4.27 -12.65
CA ASP A 83 -4.55 5.12 -12.35
C ASP A 83 -4.99 6.56 -12.01
N LEU A 84 -5.99 7.07 -12.74
CA LEU A 84 -6.59 8.37 -12.46
C LEU A 84 -7.29 8.40 -11.09
N PHE A 85 -8.13 7.41 -10.79
CA PHE A 85 -8.93 7.43 -9.57
C PHE A 85 -8.10 7.09 -8.33
N GLU A 86 -7.09 6.22 -8.45
CA GLU A 86 -6.14 5.98 -7.38
C GLU A 86 -5.28 7.22 -7.10
N THR A 87 -4.86 7.97 -8.13
CA THR A 87 -4.19 9.27 -7.97
C THR A 87 -5.06 10.24 -7.17
N LYS A 88 -6.35 10.36 -7.50
CA LYS A 88 -7.30 11.18 -6.73
C LYS A 88 -7.44 10.70 -5.29
N ALA A 89 -7.52 9.39 -5.08
CA ALA A 89 -7.63 8.79 -3.75
C ALA A 89 -6.41 9.10 -2.88
N ILE A 90 -5.21 8.98 -3.42
CA ILE A 90 -3.96 9.30 -2.73
C ILE A 90 -3.91 10.79 -2.35
N LYS A 91 -4.30 11.68 -3.26
CA LYS A 91 -4.39 13.13 -2.97
C LYS A 91 -5.40 13.44 -1.86
N LYS A 92 -6.56 12.78 -1.86
CA LYS A 92 -7.55 12.93 -0.79
C LYS A 92 -7.05 12.42 0.56
N ALA A 93 -6.39 11.27 0.59
CA ALA A 93 -5.93 10.63 1.82
C ALA A 93 -4.73 11.36 2.45
N LEU A 94 -3.80 11.85 1.62
CA LEU A 94 -2.53 12.42 2.09
C LEU A 94 -2.47 13.95 1.98
N GLY A 95 -3.42 14.60 1.33
CA GLY A 95 -3.41 16.05 1.12
C GLY A 95 -2.15 16.50 0.38
N GLU A 96 -1.52 17.57 0.84
CA GLU A 96 -0.29 18.12 0.23
C GLU A 96 0.88 17.12 0.23
N HIS A 97 0.93 16.21 1.20
CA HIS A 97 1.99 15.19 1.27
C HIS A 97 1.93 14.17 0.12
N ALA A 98 0.82 14.10 -0.60
CA ALA A 98 0.71 13.26 -1.80
C ALA A 98 1.78 13.56 -2.86
N TYR A 99 2.27 14.79 -2.91
CA TYR A 99 3.32 15.21 -3.85
C TYR A 99 4.75 14.88 -3.37
N ASP A 100 4.91 14.56 -2.09
CA ASP A 100 6.21 14.21 -1.50
C ASP A 100 6.42 12.70 -1.40
N VAL A 101 5.34 11.93 -1.19
CA VAL A 101 5.37 10.47 -1.08
C VAL A 101 5.85 9.82 -2.38
N LYS A 102 6.61 8.73 -2.26
CA LYS A 102 7.04 7.95 -3.43
C LYS A 102 6.05 6.85 -3.72
N ILE A 103 5.67 6.70 -4.97
CA ILE A 103 4.66 5.72 -5.41
C ILE A 103 5.28 4.83 -6.47
N SER A 104 5.01 3.54 -6.43
CA SER A 104 5.32 2.67 -7.57
C SER A 104 4.34 1.51 -7.66
N SER A 105 4.21 0.93 -8.85
CA SER A 105 3.40 -0.27 -9.06
C SER A 105 4.27 -1.48 -9.38
N THR A 106 4.24 -2.48 -8.51
CA THR A 106 4.91 -3.78 -8.72
C THR A 106 4.38 -4.47 -9.97
N LYS A 107 3.11 -4.26 -10.31
CA LYS A 107 2.48 -4.83 -11.50
C LYS A 107 3.14 -4.40 -12.80
N SER A 108 3.77 -3.23 -12.83
CA SER A 108 4.53 -2.77 -14.00
C SER A 108 5.68 -3.69 -14.37
N MET A 109 6.24 -4.42 -13.40
CA MET A 109 7.39 -5.32 -13.56
C MET A 109 6.99 -6.80 -13.78
N ILE A 110 5.93 -7.25 -13.10
CA ILE A 110 5.60 -8.69 -13.03
C ILE A 110 4.20 -9.03 -13.58
N GLY A 111 3.41 -8.02 -13.95
CA GLY A 111 2.01 -8.19 -14.32
C GLY A 111 1.10 -8.32 -13.09
N HIS A 112 -0.19 -8.51 -13.34
CA HIS A 112 -1.20 -8.62 -12.29
C HIS A 112 -1.34 -10.05 -11.78
N GLY A 113 -0.87 -10.31 -10.57
CA GLY A 113 -0.92 -11.63 -9.93
C GLY A 113 -2.31 -12.07 -9.43
N LEU A 114 -3.39 -11.32 -9.75
CA LEU A 114 -4.76 -11.59 -9.31
C LEU A 114 -4.82 -11.80 -7.78
N GLY A 115 -5.28 -12.95 -7.30
CA GLY A 115 -5.37 -13.25 -5.87
C GLY A 115 -4.04 -13.27 -5.13
N ALA A 116 -2.91 -13.37 -5.82
CA ALA A 116 -1.57 -13.30 -5.22
C ALA A 116 -1.00 -11.87 -5.17
N ALA A 117 -1.61 -10.91 -5.88
CA ALA A 117 -1.07 -9.55 -6.02
C ALA A 117 -0.79 -8.89 -4.68
N GLY A 118 -1.77 -8.87 -3.78
CA GLY A 118 -1.61 -8.23 -2.47
C GLY A 118 -0.48 -8.83 -1.62
N ALA A 119 -0.29 -10.15 -1.67
CA ALA A 119 0.82 -10.80 -0.95
C ALA A 119 2.19 -10.42 -1.54
N ILE A 120 2.31 -10.36 -2.86
CA ILE A 120 3.54 -9.95 -3.53
C ILE A 120 3.87 -8.48 -3.23
N GLU A 121 2.87 -7.62 -3.29
CA GLU A 121 2.99 -6.19 -3.00
C GLU A 121 3.33 -5.93 -1.53
N PHE A 122 2.75 -6.71 -0.62
CA PHE A 122 3.13 -6.71 0.80
C PHE A 122 4.62 -7.06 0.98
N ILE A 123 5.09 -8.15 0.37
CA ILE A 123 6.51 -8.54 0.43
C ILE A 123 7.40 -7.45 -0.17
N THR A 124 6.95 -6.81 -1.24
CA THR A 124 7.68 -5.68 -1.86
C THR A 124 7.80 -4.49 -0.90
N CYS A 125 6.75 -4.15 -0.17
CA CYS A 125 6.80 -3.12 0.88
C CYS A 125 7.78 -3.49 2.00
N VAL A 126 7.78 -4.75 2.46
CA VAL A 126 8.77 -5.23 3.44
C VAL A 126 10.18 -5.04 2.92
N LYS A 127 10.45 -5.43 1.67
CA LYS A 127 11.77 -5.26 1.05
C LYS A 127 12.17 -3.79 0.87
N SER A 128 11.22 -2.93 0.53
CA SER A 128 11.49 -1.48 0.45
C SER A 128 11.89 -0.89 1.80
N ILE A 129 11.28 -1.35 2.89
CA ILE A 129 11.63 -0.97 4.27
C ILE A 129 13.02 -1.49 4.66
N GLU A 130 13.31 -2.75 4.34
CA GLU A 130 14.57 -3.42 4.71
C GLU A 130 15.77 -2.79 3.98
N GLU A 131 15.62 -2.52 2.70
CA GLU A 131 16.70 -2.07 1.82
C GLU A 131 16.78 -0.55 1.65
N ASP A 132 15.84 0.22 2.20
CA ASP A 132 15.69 1.66 1.96
C ASP A 132 15.72 1.98 0.45
N TYR A 133 15.01 1.17 -0.31
CA TYR A 133 14.95 1.24 -1.77
C TYR A 133 13.53 1.07 -2.31
N ILE A 134 13.15 1.95 -3.24
CA ILE A 134 11.87 1.90 -3.92
C ILE A 134 12.10 1.49 -5.37
N HIS A 135 11.46 0.38 -5.77
CA HIS A 135 11.52 -0.09 -7.15
C HIS A 135 10.75 0.84 -8.10
N PRO A 136 11.11 0.89 -9.39
CA PRO A 136 10.44 1.78 -10.33
C PRO A 136 9.07 1.26 -10.78
N THR A 137 8.24 2.18 -11.25
CA THR A 137 7.18 1.88 -12.22
C THR A 137 7.83 1.85 -13.60
N VAL A 138 7.96 0.66 -14.19
CA VAL A 138 8.64 0.50 -15.48
C VAL A 138 7.68 0.68 -16.66
N GLY A 139 8.22 1.09 -17.82
CA GLY A 139 7.48 1.18 -19.07
C GLY A 139 6.79 2.51 -19.30
N LEU A 140 6.91 3.49 -18.40
CA LEU A 140 6.37 4.82 -18.63
C LEU A 140 7.13 5.51 -19.75
N LYS A 141 6.41 5.88 -20.82
CA LYS A 141 6.94 6.60 -21.98
C LYS A 141 6.43 8.03 -22.05
N VAL A 142 5.17 8.22 -21.73
CA VAL A 142 4.50 9.53 -21.76
C VAL A 142 3.77 9.68 -20.43
N PRO A 143 4.15 10.68 -19.61
CA PRO A 143 3.41 11.00 -18.40
C PRO A 143 1.98 11.44 -18.72
N ASP A 144 1.03 11.08 -17.87
CA ASP A 144 -0.33 11.58 -17.91
C ASP A 144 -0.42 12.82 -17.00
N GLU A 145 -0.92 13.94 -17.53
CA GLU A 145 -1.03 15.20 -16.79
C GLU A 145 -2.00 15.11 -15.59
N GLU A 146 -2.96 14.19 -15.62
CA GLU A 146 -3.89 13.96 -14.51
C GLU A 146 -3.32 13.04 -13.43
N CYS A 147 -2.23 12.29 -13.75
CA CYS A 147 -1.50 11.42 -12.83
C CYS A 147 -0.14 12.03 -12.46
N ASP A 148 -0.17 13.20 -11.85
CA ASP A 148 0.96 14.12 -11.61
C ASP A 148 1.77 13.83 -10.33
N LEU A 149 1.57 12.68 -9.68
CA LEU A 149 2.31 12.26 -8.48
C LEU A 149 3.67 11.63 -8.84
N ASP A 150 4.58 11.53 -7.87
CA ASP A 150 5.90 10.91 -8.06
C ASP A 150 5.81 9.38 -8.09
N ILE A 151 5.52 8.83 -9.25
CA ILE A 151 5.36 7.38 -9.47
C ILE A 151 6.68 6.62 -9.66
N VAL A 152 7.82 7.20 -9.33
CA VAL A 152 9.17 6.62 -9.50
C VAL A 152 9.36 6.01 -10.89
N PRO A 153 9.34 6.82 -11.97
CA PRO A 153 9.31 6.29 -13.33
C PRO A 153 10.64 5.64 -13.74
N ASN A 154 10.57 4.44 -14.31
CA ASN A 154 11.62 3.69 -15.02
C ASN A 154 12.92 3.41 -14.27
N LYS A 155 13.26 4.13 -13.20
CA LYS A 155 14.48 3.91 -12.41
C LYS A 155 14.17 4.01 -10.92
N GLY A 156 14.47 2.95 -10.17
CA GLY A 156 14.29 2.92 -8.72
C GLY A 156 15.20 3.92 -7.99
N ARG A 157 14.87 4.19 -6.73
CA ARG A 157 15.55 5.21 -5.92
C ARG A 157 15.87 4.68 -4.53
N ASN A 158 17.03 5.06 -4.00
CA ASN A 158 17.36 4.92 -2.59
C ASN A 158 16.63 6.02 -1.82
N VAL A 159 15.72 5.61 -0.95
CA VAL A 159 14.92 6.51 -0.10
C VAL A 159 14.74 5.80 1.23
N GLN A 160 14.97 6.50 2.33
CA GLN A 160 14.67 5.94 3.65
C GLN A 160 13.17 5.68 3.76
N VAL A 161 12.80 4.43 4.04
CA VAL A 161 11.40 3.99 4.15
C VAL A 161 11.15 3.52 5.57
N ASN A 162 10.46 4.34 6.36
CA ASN A 162 10.03 3.99 7.71
C ASN A 162 8.60 3.46 7.72
N TYR A 163 7.75 4.00 6.84
CA TYR A 163 6.36 3.55 6.66
C TYR A 163 6.08 3.31 5.17
N ALA A 164 5.64 2.10 4.86
CA ALA A 164 5.22 1.69 3.53
C ALA A 164 3.76 1.27 3.53
N MET A 165 3.01 1.73 2.56
CA MET A 165 1.59 1.43 2.37
C MET A 165 1.40 0.58 1.11
N SER A 166 0.55 -0.44 1.15
CA SER A 166 0.15 -1.24 -0.01
C SER A 166 -1.34 -1.13 -0.24
N ASN A 167 -1.73 -0.68 -1.43
CA ASN A 167 -3.13 -0.55 -1.84
C ASN A 167 -3.55 -1.71 -2.74
N SER A 168 -4.73 -2.25 -2.47
CA SER A 168 -5.36 -3.27 -3.31
C SER A 168 -6.79 -2.85 -3.61
N LEU A 169 -7.09 -2.64 -4.90
CA LEU A 169 -8.42 -2.31 -5.38
C LEU A 169 -8.96 -3.49 -6.17
N GLY A 170 -10.18 -3.92 -5.87
CA GLY A 170 -10.76 -5.13 -6.46
C GLY A 170 -12.10 -4.88 -7.12
N PHE A 171 -12.46 -5.74 -8.08
CA PHE A 171 -13.81 -5.75 -8.64
C PHE A 171 -14.86 -5.91 -7.54
N GLY A 172 -16.03 -5.31 -7.75
CA GLY A 172 -17.06 -5.18 -6.72
C GLY A 172 -16.88 -3.95 -5.83
N GLY A 173 -15.88 -3.11 -6.13
CA GLY A 173 -15.59 -1.90 -5.36
C GLY A 173 -14.86 -2.16 -4.04
N HIS A 174 -14.18 -3.29 -3.93
CA HIS A 174 -13.39 -3.61 -2.74
C HIS A 174 -12.11 -2.81 -2.73
N ASN A 175 -11.84 -2.09 -1.63
CA ASN A 175 -10.60 -1.37 -1.40
C ASN A 175 -9.99 -1.87 -0.09
N ALA A 176 -8.70 -2.17 -0.11
CA ALA A 176 -7.94 -2.54 1.06
C ALA A 176 -6.57 -1.86 1.06
N THR A 177 -6.14 -1.42 2.23
CA THR A 177 -4.83 -0.82 2.45
C THR A 177 -4.18 -1.48 3.66
N ILE A 178 -2.92 -1.86 3.52
CA ILE A 178 -2.09 -2.35 4.62
C ILE A 178 -0.96 -1.36 4.83
N LEU A 179 -0.67 -1.01 6.08
CA LEU A 179 0.42 -0.13 6.47
C LEU A 179 1.47 -0.88 7.27
N LEU A 180 2.70 -0.77 6.82
CA LEU A 180 3.89 -1.41 7.38
C LEU A 180 4.82 -0.36 7.97
N LYS A 181 5.52 -0.74 9.04
CA LYS A 181 6.50 0.10 9.75
C LYS A 181 7.84 -0.61 9.88
N LYS A 182 8.91 0.15 9.69
CA LYS A 182 10.29 -0.28 9.98
C LYS A 182 10.47 -0.54 11.48
N ILE A 183 11.08 -1.66 11.81
CA ILE A 183 11.50 -1.95 13.19
C ILE A 183 12.93 -1.43 13.36
N LYS A 184 13.15 -0.73 14.44
CA LYS A 184 14.48 -0.21 14.82
C LYS A 184 15.35 -1.30 15.39
#